data_82d63d03609c6960373904aecc93eddd
#
_entry.id   82d63d03609c6960373904aecc93eddd
#
_cell.length_a   1.000
_cell.length_b   1.000
_cell.length_c   1.000
_cell.angle_alpha   90.00
_cell.angle_beta   90.00
_cell.angle_gamma   90.00
#
_symmetry.space_group_name_H-M   'P 1'
#
loop_
_entity.id
_entity.type
_entity.pdbx_description
1 polymer ?
#
loop_
_entity_poly.entity_id
_entity_poly.type
_entity_poly.pdbx_seq_one_letter_code
_entity_poly.pdbx_strand_id
1 'polypeptide(L)'
;MDKKLISWMGVAITNHDFTPRGYQLEKRYFSTFIKADDIAFYVFCPYTTLLKFVESKKAKFPKKLHWEGLHKIHFILHKFGVAPAEEVIAEIKDYERKPKLKEFRELAIKLVAAHKDSVKPNENVLEYVEVRSEALGVHEKIPLVIDNHPVIEYFVEMVLPPSYEDQLRLTLYALLLEEKFNIDIDYGFAEYPLMKVSHKIQIDSDLRKDAITKRAEMEKIIIEKKVDREVPVDIKKCNTCYYQDECPYWRRGKIQFFV
;
A
#
# COMPACT_ATOMS: atom_id res chain seq x y z
N MET A 1 22.56 -18.04 -9.33
CA MET A 1 22.65 -16.59 -9.02
C MET A 1 23.83 -16.36 -8.10
N ASP A 2 24.71 -15.47 -8.48
CA ASP A 2 26.03 -15.32 -7.88
C ASP A 2 25.94 -14.70 -6.48
N LYS A 3 26.43 -15.40 -5.45
CA LYS A 3 26.47 -14.96 -4.03
C LYS A 3 27.16 -13.59 -3.86
N LYS A 4 28.01 -13.19 -4.80
CA LYS A 4 28.71 -11.90 -4.82
C LYS A 4 27.78 -10.71 -5.08
N LEU A 5 26.70 -10.87 -5.86
CA LEU A 5 25.75 -9.77 -6.13
C LEU A 5 24.91 -9.42 -4.90
N ILE A 6 24.58 -10.44 -4.09
CA ILE A 6 23.79 -10.27 -2.85
C ILE A 6 24.63 -9.60 -1.76
N SER A 7 25.91 -9.91 -1.69
CA SER A 7 26.86 -9.28 -0.74
C SER A 7 27.06 -7.78 -1.03
N TRP A 8 26.98 -7.37 -2.30
CA TRP A 8 27.15 -5.97 -2.70
C TRP A 8 25.94 -5.10 -2.35
N MET A 9 24.74 -5.69 -2.37
CA MET A 9 23.51 -5.02 -1.95
C MET A 9 23.35 -4.96 -0.43
N GLY A 10 24.31 -5.55 0.29
CA GLY A 10 24.37 -5.55 1.75
C GLY A 10 23.18 -6.26 2.41
N VAL A 11 22.43 -7.13 1.75
CA VAL A 11 21.42 -8.03 2.30
C VAL A 11 22.01 -9.42 2.33
N ALA A 12 22.70 -9.77 3.42
CA ALA A 12 23.02 -11.17 3.69
C ALA A 12 21.74 -11.81 4.25
N ILE A 13 21.15 -12.71 3.49
CA ILE A 13 20.12 -13.62 3.98
C ILE A 13 20.87 -14.76 4.62
N THR A 14 21.03 -14.76 5.94
CA THR A 14 21.62 -15.88 6.67
C THR A 14 20.51 -16.76 7.23
N ASN A 15 20.70 -18.09 7.12
CA ASN A 15 19.72 -19.10 7.55
C ASN A 15 19.78 -19.34 9.07
N HIS A 16 19.54 -18.36 9.93
CA HIS A 16 19.25 -18.62 11.36
C HIS A 16 18.57 -17.45 12.05
N ASP A 17 17.48 -17.79 12.71
CA ASP A 17 16.59 -17.04 13.63
C ASP A 17 15.51 -16.15 13.01
N PHE A 18 14.37 -16.78 13.00
CA PHE A 18 12.97 -16.34 13.11
C PHE A 18 12.52 -15.00 12.51
N THR A 19 12.26 -15.01 11.24
CA THR A 19 10.89 -14.81 10.79
C THR A 19 10.28 -16.20 10.57
N PRO A 20 8.97 -16.44 10.69
CA PRO A 20 8.37 -17.76 10.59
C PRO A 20 8.73 -18.59 9.34
N ARG A 21 9.43 -18.04 8.37
CA ARG A 21 9.91 -18.72 7.15
C ARG A 21 11.41 -18.65 6.88
N GLY A 22 12.25 -18.46 7.89
CA GLY A 22 13.70 -18.58 7.75
C GLY A 22 14.42 -17.46 7.01
N TYR A 23 13.82 -16.26 6.89
CA TYR A 23 14.52 -15.09 6.41
C TYR A 23 15.13 -14.33 7.58
N GLN A 24 16.45 -14.37 7.71
CA GLN A 24 17.17 -13.42 8.57
C GLN A 24 17.42 -12.13 7.80
N LEU A 25 16.85 -11.06 8.30
CA LEU A 25 17.26 -9.72 7.94
C LEU A 25 18.39 -9.33 8.90
N GLU A 26 19.63 -9.20 8.42
CA GLU A 26 20.68 -8.56 9.22
C GLU A 26 20.19 -7.19 9.67
N LYS A 27 20.38 -6.87 10.96
CA LYS A 27 20.07 -5.54 11.50
C LYS A 27 20.81 -4.49 10.68
N ARG A 28 20.09 -3.81 9.81
CA ARG A 28 20.56 -2.66 9.08
C ARG A 28 19.89 -1.44 9.63
N TYR A 29 20.68 -0.44 9.82
CA TYR A 29 20.16 0.89 10.10
C TYR A 29 19.83 1.53 8.75
N PHE A 30 18.56 1.52 8.38
CA PHE A 30 18.10 2.32 7.24
C PHE A 30 18.18 3.81 7.59
N SER A 31 18.67 4.60 6.65
CA SER A 31 18.80 6.05 6.83
C SER A 31 17.46 6.74 6.94
N THR A 32 16.42 6.13 6.36
CA THR A 32 15.07 6.69 6.28
C THR A 32 14.03 5.59 6.36
N PHE A 33 13.00 5.80 7.19
CA PHE A 33 11.82 4.96 7.18
C PHE A 33 10.91 5.34 6.02
N ILE A 34 10.47 4.32 5.28
CA ILE A 34 9.51 4.47 4.19
C ILE A 34 8.14 3.92 4.58
N LYS A 35 7.13 4.19 3.77
CA LYS A 35 5.82 3.54 3.80
C LYS A 35 5.71 2.47 2.73
N ALA A 36 4.76 1.56 2.86
CA ALA A 36 4.50 0.54 1.86
C ALA A 36 4.09 1.14 0.51
N ASP A 37 3.34 2.25 0.52
CA ASP A 37 3.01 3.00 -0.70
C ASP A 37 4.26 3.51 -1.44
N ASP A 38 5.36 3.78 -0.74
CA ASP A 38 6.58 4.27 -1.38
C ASP A 38 7.24 3.21 -2.27
N ILE A 39 7.13 1.93 -1.91
CA ILE A 39 7.59 0.83 -2.78
C ILE A 39 6.70 0.74 -4.03
N ALA A 40 5.39 0.89 -3.89
CA ALA A 40 4.49 0.94 -5.03
C ALA A 40 4.87 2.09 -5.99
N PHE A 41 5.15 3.29 -5.45
CA PHE A 41 5.63 4.41 -6.26
C PHE A 41 7.01 4.16 -6.89
N TYR A 42 7.92 3.53 -6.16
CA TYR A 42 9.24 3.16 -6.69
C TYR A 42 9.12 2.23 -7.90
N VAL A 43 8.30 1.19 -7.81
CA VAL A 43 8.06 0.24 -8.89
C VAL A 43 7.38 0.90 -10.09
N PHE A 44 6.44 1.81 -9.81
CA PHE A 44 5.84 2.65 -10.85
C PHE A 44 6.89 3.49 -11.58
N CYS A 45 7.79 4.16 -10.85
CA CYS A 45 8.89 4.93 -11.38
C CYS A 45 9.96 5.21 -10.30
N PRO A 46 11.22 4.74 -10.45
CA PRO A 46 12.28 4.96 -9.47
C PRO A 46 12.59 6.43 -9.15
N TYR A 47 12.32 7.35 -10.08
CA TYR A 47 12.46 8.79 -9.84
C TYR A 47 11.54 9.32 -8.74
N THR A 48 10.43 8.65 -8.44
CA THR A 48 9.55 9.05 -7.33
C THR A 48 10.27 8.98 -5.99
N THR A 49 11.16 8.01 -5.80
CA THR A 49 12.02 7.91 -4.61
C THR A 49 12.99 9.10 -4.51
N LEU A 50 13.66 9.44 -5.62
CA LEU A 50 14.56 10.59 -5.67
C LEU A 50 13.81 11.89 -5.35
N LEU A 51 12.67 12.10 -6.01
CA LEU A 51 11.84 13.30 -5.83
C LEU A 51 11.37 13.44 -4.39
N LYS A 52 10.87 12.35 -3.78
CA LYS A 52 10.31 12.37 -2.43
C LYS A 52 11.39 12.53 -1.36
N PHE A 53 12.38 11.64 -1.36
CA PHE A 53 13.31 11.48 -0.24
C PHE A 53 14.59 12.32 -0.36
N VAL A 54 15.00 12.64 -1.57
CA VAL A 54 16.22 13.42 -1.81
C VAL A 54 15.89 14.88 -2.11
N GLU A 55 14.95 15.13 -3.00
CA GLU A 55 14.57 16.48 -3.40
C GLU A 55 13.41 17.06 -2.56
N SER A 56 12.86 16.31 -1.63
CA SER A 56 11.76 16.70 -0.74
C SER A 56 10.52 17.24 -1.49
N LYS A 57 10.27 16.74 -2.69
CA LYS A 57 9.08 17.12 -3.47
C LYS A 57 7.82 16.48 -2.91
N LYS A 58 6.70 17.17 -3.07
CA LYS A 58 5.40 16.69 -2.62
C LYS A 58 4.60 16.14 -3.80
N ALA A 59 4.13 14.89 -3.65
CA ALA A 59 3.18 14.32 -4.59
C ALA A 59 1.84 15.07 -4.53
N LYS A 60 1.24 15.31 -5.69
CA LYS A 60 -0.10 15.89 -5.79
C LYS A 60 -1.14 14.78 -5.90
N PHE A 61 -1.47 14.18 -4.77
CA PHE A 61 -2.55 13.20 -4.73
C PHE A 61 -3.89 13.89 -5.00
N PRO A 62 -4.76 13.28 -5.81
CA PRO A 62 -6.15 13.68 -5.84
C PRO A 62 -6.70 13.57 -4.42
N LYS A 63 -7.48 14.57 -3.98
CA LYS A 63 -8.17 14.44 -2.69
C LYS A 63 -9.01 13.16 -2.75
N LYS A 64 -8.67 12.18 -1.93
CA LYS A 64 -9.48 10.97 -1.71
C LYS A 64 -10.73 11.42 -0.95
N LEU A 65 -11.65 12.05 -1.70
CA LEU A 65 -12.92 12.51 -1.16
C LEU A 65 -13.62 11.29 -0.58
N HIS A 66 -13.98 11.36 0.69
CA HIS A 66 -14.75 10.32 1.37
C HIS A 66 -14.02 9.02 1.73
N TRP A 67 -12.75 8.80 1.33
CA TRP A 67 -12.07 7.53 1.61
C TRP A 67 -12.06 7.20 3.11
N GLU A 68 -11.67 8.16 3.96
CA GLU A 68 -11.59 7.96 5.42
C GLU A 68 -12.96 7.61 6.02
N GLY A 69 -14.02 8.28 5.55
CA GLY A 69 -15.38 7.99 5.99
C GLY A 69 -15.88 6.63 5.53
N LEU A 70 -15.66 6.27 4.28
CA LEU A 70 -16.03 4.96 3.73
C LEU A 70 -15.23 3.83 4.39
N HIS A 71 -13.93 4.03 4.61
CA HIS A 71 -13.09 3.12 5.37
C HIS A 71 -13.66 2.87 6.78
N LYS A 72 -14.06 3.94 7.48
CA LYS A 72 -14.65 3.82 8.82
C LYS A 72 -15.95 3.01 8.82
N ILE A 73 -16.82 3.25 7.85
CA ILE A 73 -18.06 2.48 7.69
C ILE A 73 -17.76 1.02 7.37
N HIS A 74 -16.79 0.75 6.49
CA HIS A 74 -16.38 -0.58 6.14
C HIS A 74 -15.78 -1.35 7.33
N PHE A 75 -14.93 -0.69 8.12
CA PHE A 75 -14.45 -1.23 9.39
C PHE A 75 -15.60 -1.57 10.34
N ILE A 76 -16.57 -0.66 10.52
CA ILE A 76 -17.75 -0.88 11.39
C ILE A 76 -18.57 -2.08 10.91
N LEU A 77 -18.78 -2.20 9.59
CA LEU A 77 -19.45 -3.35 9.00
C LEU A 77 -18.79 -4.67 9.39
N HIS A 78 -17.47 -4.76 9.22
CA HIS A 78 -16.72 -5.97 9.57
C HIS A 78 -16.69 -6.23 11.07
N LYS A 79 -16.51 -5.19 11.89
CA LYS A 79 -16.32 -5.32 13.35
C LYS A 79 -17.63 -5.54 14.10
N PHE A 80 -18.67 -4.80 13.73
CA PHE A 80 -19.92 -4.72 14.50
C PHE A 80 -21.18 -5.12 13.71
N GLY A 81 -21.08 -5.25 12.41
CA GLY A 81 -22.18 -5.61 11.54
C GLY A 81 -22.94 -4.42 10.94
N VAL A 82 -24.06 -4.74 10.27
CA VAL A 82 -24.83 -3.79 9.45
C VAL A 82 -25.54 -2.71 10.27
N ALA A 83 -26.22 -3.08 11.36
CA ALA A 83 -27.04 -2.13 12.12
C ALA A 83 -26.22 -0.95 12.67
N PRO A 84 -25.05 -1.14 13.33
CA PRO A 84 -24.22 -0.03 13.75
C PRO A 84 -23.71 0.86 12.60
N ALA A 85 -23.46 0.29 11.42
CA ALA A 85 -23.07 1.07 10.25
C ALA A 85 -24.23 1.94 9.72
N GLU A 86 -25.45 1.42 9.73
CA GLU A 86 -26.66 2.18 9.38
C GLU A 86 -26.91 3.33 10.35
N GLU A 87 -26.68 3.13 11.66
CA GLU A 87 -26.77 4.18 12.69
C GLU A 87 -25.80 5.33 12.41
N VAL A 88 -24.52 5.02 12.09
CA VAL A 88 -23.52 6.04 11.76
C VAL A 88 -23.93 6.83 10.53
N ILE A 89 -24.50 6.19 9.51
CA ILE A 89 -24.99 6.89 8.30
C ILE A 89 -26.18 7.79 8.64
N ALA A 90 -27.05 7.35 9.53
CA ALA A 90 -28.22 8.15 9.96
C ALA A 90 -27.83 9.43 10.72
N GLU A 91 -26.65 9.43 11.38
CA GLU A 91 -26.12 10.60 12.09
C GLU A 91 -25.54 11.67 11.15
N ILE A 92 -25.32 11.38 9.88
CA ILE A 92 -24.82 12.34 8.89
C ILE A 92 -25.91 13.37 8.60
N LYS A 93 -25.82 14.53 9.28
CA LYS A 93 -26.76 15.65 9.16
C LYS A 93 -26.33 16.62 8.07
N ASP A 94 -27.28 17.45 7.61
CA ASP A 94 -27.05 18.55 6.66
C ASP A 94 -26.44 18.14 5.30
N TYR A 95 -26.53 16.86 4.92
CA TYR A 95 -26.01 16.38 3.63
C TYR A 95 -26.70 17.02 2.43
N GLU A 96 -27.98 17.40 2.56
CA GLU A 96 -28.77 18.05 1.49
C GLU A 96 -28.19 19.40 1.08
N ARG A 97 -27.58 20.12 2.03
CA ARG A 97 -27.00 21.45 1.81
C ARG A 97 -25.55 21.42 1.34
N LYS A 98 -24.88 20.25 1.42
CA LYS A 98 -23.47 20.07 1.10
C LYS A 98 -23.30 18.94 0.08
N PRO A 99 -23.12 19.26 -1.22
CA PRO A 99 -23.06 18.25 -2.29
C PRO A 99 -22.09 17.08 -2.00
N LYS A 100 -20.93 17.38 -1.39
CA LYS A 100 -19.94 16.36 -1.02
C LYS A 100 -20.43 15.40 0.08
N LEU A 101 -21.23 15.87 1.03
CA LEU A 101 -21.83 15.01 2.05
C LEU A 101 -22.96 14.17 1.48
N LYS A 102 -23.68 14.67 0.49
CA LYS A 102 -24.69 13.91 -0.25
C LYS A 102 -24.04 12.75 -0.99
N GLU A 103 -23.00 13.02 -1.77
CA GLU A 103 -22.23 12.02 -2.48
C GLU A 103 -21.66 10.95 -1.52
N PHE A 104 -21.04 11.39 -0.42
CA PHE A 104 -20.51 10.47 0.61
C PHE A 104 -21.62 9.58 1.18
N ARG A 105 -22.77 10.15 1.52
CA ARG A 105 -23.89 9.40 2.08
C ARG A 105 -24.44 8.37 1.08
N GLU A 106 -24.55 8.72 -0.19
CA GLU A 106 -24.98 7.80 -1.25
C GLU A 106 -24.02 6.62 -1.38
N LEU A 107 -22.70 6.86 -1.37
CA LEU A 107 -21.68 5.82 -1.40
C LEU A 107 -21.70 4.97 -0.13
N ALA A 108 -21.92 5.57 1.03
CA ALA A 108 -22.04 4.87 2.30
C ALA A 108 -23.25 3.93 2.36
N ILE A 109 -24.41 4.40 1.89
CA ILE A 109 -25.62 3.55 1.76
C ILE A 109 -25.36 2.39 0.79
N LYS A 110 -24.72 2.66 -0.35
CA LYS A 110 -24.37 1.64 -1.33
C LYS A 110 -23.43 0.59 -0.72
N LEU A 111 -22.42 1.03 0.04
CA LEU A 111 -21.49 0.16 0.74
C LEU A 111 -22.20 -0.78 1.73
N VAL A 112 -23.07 -0.24 2.58
CA VAL A 112 -23.85 -1.04 3.54
C VAL A 112 -24.78 -2.01 2.84
N ALA A 113 -25.50 -1.55 1.81
CA ALA A 113 -26.38 -2.42 1.03
C ALA A 113 -25.63 -3.58 0.35
N ALA A 114 -24.44 -3.33 -0.16
CA ALA A 114 -23.60 -4.37 -0.74
C ALA A 114 -23.22 -5.48 0.27
N HIS A 115 -23.15 -5.16 1.56
CA HIS A 115 -22.68 -6.07 2.61
C HIS A 115 -23.79 -6.66 3.49
N LYS A 116 -25.04 -6.22 3.30
CA LYS A 116 -26.17 -6.55 4.19
C LYS A 116 -26.34 -8.05 4.48
N ASP A 117 -26.12 -8.89 3.47
CA ASP A 117 -26.38 -10.34 3.58
C ASP A 117 -25.10 -11.18 3.74
N SER A 118 -23.94 -10.56 3.76
CA SER A 118 -22.66 -11.28 3.66
C SER A 118 -21.70 -11.06 4.80
N VAL A 119 -21.78 -9.92 5.49
CA VAL A 119 -20.87 -9.60 6.58
C VAL A 119 -21.47 -10.02 7.91
N LYS A 120 -20.72 -10.86 8.64
CA LYS A 120 -20.98 -11.16 10.05
C LYS A 120 -19.98 -10.40 10.91
N PRO A 121 -20.39 -9.89 12.08
CA PRO A 121 -19.46 -9.30 13.02
C PRO A 121 -18.27 -10.20 13.32
N ASN A 122 -17.07 -9.61 13.31
CA ASN A 122 -15.84 -10.32 13.53
C ASN A 122 -14.96 -9.57 14.55
N GLU A 123 -14.66 -10.20 15.66
CA GLU A 123 -13.84 -9.60 16.72
C GLU A 123 -12.39 -9.39 16.30
N ASN A 124 -11.90 -10.16 15.34
CA ASN A 124 -10.52 -10.11 14.85
C ASN A 124 -10.32 -9.07 13.73
N VAL A 125 -11.06 -7.97 13.76
CA VAL A 125 -10.88 -6.85 12.85
C VAL A 125 -10.17 -5.72 13.57
N LEU A 126 -9.04 -5.27 13.00
CA LEU A 126 -8.21 -4.19 13.53
C LEU A 126 -8.13 -3.05 12.52
N GLU A 127 -8.26 -1.82 13.01
CA GLU A 127 -8.16 -0.59 12.24
C GLU A 127 -6.87 0.15 12.58
N TYR A 128 -6.20 0.68 11.58
CA TYR A 128 -5.01 1.53 11.72
C TYR A 128 -3.91 0.93 12.60
N VAL A 129 -3.52 -0.30 12.29
CA VAL A 129 -2.46 -1.00 13.01
C VAL A 129 -1.11 -0.33 12.73
N GLU A 130 -0.58 0.37 13.72
CA GLU A 130 0.73 0.99 13.61
C GLU A 130 1.84 -0.04 13.81
N VAL A 131 2.75 -0.11 12.85
CA VAL A 131 3.85 -1.08 12.80
C VAL A 131 5.13 -0.38 12.36
N ARG A 132 6.24 -0.79 12.97
CA ARG A 132 7.56 -0.29 12.64
C ARG A 132 8.55 -1.44 12.65
N SER A 133 9.26 -1.60 11.54
CA SER A 133 10.33 -2.57 11.40
C SER A 133 11.66 -1.86 11.14
N GLU A 134 12.59 -1.98 12.08
CA GLU A 134 13.97 -1.48 11.90
C GLU A 134 14.69 -2.32 10.84
N ALA A 135 14.41 -3.62 10.79
CA ALA A 135 15.03 -4.55 9.84
C ALA A 135 14.64 -4.25 8.38
N LEU A 136 13.42 -3.78 8.14
CA LEU A 136 12.93 -3.37 6.82
C LEU A 136 13.07 -1.87 6.57
N GLY A 137 13.33 -1.06 7.60
CA GLY A 137 13.29 0.40 7.50
C GLY A 137 11.92 0.90 7.05
N VAL A 138 10.86 0.30 7.58
CA VAL A 138 9.46 0.65 7.23
C VAL A 138 8.71 1.04 8.49
N HIS A 139 8.01 2.16 8.43
CA HIS A 139 7.07 2.60 9.45
C HIS A 139 5.72 2.87 8.79
N GLU A 140 4.73 2.07 9.15
CA GLU A 140 3.43 2.10 8.48
C GLU A 140 2.27 2.08 9.47
N LYS A 141 1.14 2.60 9.03
CA LYS A 141 -0.15 2.49 9.68
C LYS A 141 -1.08 1.73 8.75
N ILE A 142 -1.15 0.41 8.93
CA ILE A 142 -1.95 -0.48 8.08
C ILE A 142 -3.43 -0.18 8.31
N PRO A 143 -4.18 0.23 7.28
CA PRO A 143 -5.55 0.70 7.47
C PRO A 143 -6.50 -0.34 8.04
N LEU A 144 -6.48 -1.55 7.49
CA LEU A 144 -7.40 -2.63 7.85
C LEU A 144 -6.69 -3.98 7.90
N VAL A 145 -6.97 -4.74 8.96
CA VAL A 145 -6.52 -6.13 9.15
C VAL A 145 -7.73 -6.95 9.56
N ILE A 146 -8.01 -8.02 8.84
CA ILE A 146 -9.12 -8.94 9.11
C ILE A 146 -8.54 -10.34 9.30
N ASP A 147 -8.83 -10.98 10.45
CA ASP A 147 -8.31 -12.30 10.81
C ASP A 147 -6.79 -12.42 10.61
N ASN A 148 -6.05 -11.40 11.04
CA ASN A 148 -4.61 -11.22 10.88
C ASN A 148 -4.12 -11.00 9.45
N HIS A 149 -4.98 -10.94 8.45
CA HIS A 149 -4.59 -10.67 7.06
C HIS A 149 -4.73 -9.20 6.71
N PRO A 150 -3.72 -8.60 6.05
CA PRO A 150 -3.79 -7.21 5.62
C PRO A 150 -4.78 -7.04 4.47
N VAL A 151 -5.46 -5.90 4.47
CA VAL A 151 -6.45 -5.55 3.45
C VAL A 151 -6.11 -4.18 2.85
N ILE A 152 -6.13 -4.11 1.52
CA ILE A 152 -6.13 -2.85 0.76
C ILE A 152 -7.53 -2.60 0.24
N GLU A 153 -8.06 -1.39 0.43
CA GLU A 153 -9.43 -1.04 0.08
C GLU A 153 -9.48 -0.06 -1.09
N TYR A 154 -10.36 -0.34 -2.04
CA TYR A 154 -10.64 0.49 -3.22
C TYR A 154 -12.12 0.88 -3.27
N PHE A 155 -12.46 2.09 -2.82
CA PHE A 155 -13.82 2.62 -2.87
C PHE A 155 -14.12 3.21 -4.25
N VAL A 156 -14.09 2.35 -5.26
CA VAL A 156 -14.39 2.68 -6.67
C VAL A 156 -15.45 1.73 -7.22
N GLU A 157 -16.17 2.17 -8.25
CA GLU A 157 -17.24 1.39 -8.88
C GLU A 157 -16.75 0.51 -10.04
N MET A 158 -15.45 0.31 -10.14
CA MET A 158 -14.81 -0.53 -11.14
C MET A 158 -13.83 -1.49 -10.45
N VAL A 159 -13.94 -2.76 -10.77
CA VAL A 159 -13.02 -3.79 -10.27
C VAL A 159 -11.86 -3.94 -11.25
N LEU A 160 -10.66 -3.78 -10.75
CA LEU A 160 -9.43 -4.03 -11.49
C LEU A 160 -8.68 -5.22 -10.88
N PRO A 161 -7.99 -6.04 -11.68
CA PRO A 161 -7.11 -7.04 -11.11
C PRO A 161 -6.02 -6.35 -10.28
N PRO A 162 -5.61 -6.94 -9.13
CA PRO A 162 -4.55 -6.38 -8.31
C PRO A 162 -3.26 -6.20 -9.11
N SER A 163 -2.71 -5.01 -9.07
CA SER A 163 -1.46 -4.68 -9.73
C SER A 163 -0.26 -5.33 -9.01
N TYR A 164 0.89 -5.38 -9.66
CA TYR A 164 2.13 -5.83 -9.01
C TYR A 164 2.51 -4.91 -7.84
N GLU A 165 2.25 -3.61 -7.98
CA GLU A 165 2.42 -2.62 -6.93
C GLU A 165 1.57 -2.94 -5.69
N ASP A 166 0.33 -3.38 -5.88
CA ASP A 166 -0.55 -3.81 -4.79
C ASP A 166 -0.07 -5.08 -4.11
N GLN A 167 0.43 -6.04 -4.90
CA GLN A 167 0.99 -7.28 -4.38
C GLN A 167 2.20 -6.99 -3.48
N LEU A 168 3.10 -6.10 -3.88
CA LEU A 168 4.25 -5.69 -3.08
C LEU A 168 3.84 -4.94 -1.80
N ARG A 169 2.84 -4.06 -1.90
CA ARG A 169 2.31 -3.33 -0.74
C ARG A 169 1.72 -4.28 0.29
N LEU A 170 0.88 -5.24 -0.14
CA LEU A 170 0.33 -6.28 0.75
C LEU A 170 1.42 -7.17 1.34
N THR A 171 2.45 -7.49 0.55
CA THR A 171 3.59 -8.27 1.04
C THR A 171 4.33 -7.54 2.15
N LEU A 172 4.55 -6.25 2.03
CA LEU A 172 5.15 -5.46 3.12
C LEU A 172 4.26 -5.40 4.35
N TYR A 173 2.96 -5.20 4.18
CA TYR A 173 2.02 -5.25 5.31
C TYR A 173 2.10 -6.61 6.02
N ALA A 174 2.13 -7.71 5.28
CA ALA A 174 2.26 -9.04 5.86
C ALA A 174 3.56 -9.19 6.64
N LEU A 175 4.71 -8.83 6.07
CA LEU A 175 6.01 -8.90 6.74
C LEU A 175 6.03 -8.08 8.05
N LEU A 176 5.41 -6.90 8.05
CA LEU A 176 5.31 -6.05 9.23
C LEU A 176 4.40 -6.64 10.31
N LEU A 177 3.27 -7.24 9.91
CA LEU A 177 2.34 -7.88 10.84
C LEU A 177 2.92 -9.18 11.41
N GLU A 178 3.64 -9.96 10.58
CA GLU A 178 4.38 -11.15 11.02
C GLU A 178 5.39 -10.80 12.11
N GLU A 179 6.18 -9.75 11.91
CA GLU A 179 7.15 -9.28 12.91
C GLU A 179 6.44 -8.80 14.19
N LYS A 180 5.33 -8.07 14.05
CA LYS A 180 4.60 -7.52 15.20
C LYS A 180 3.88 -8.57 16.03
N PHE A 181 3.21 -9.51 15.38
CA PHE A 181 2.33 -10.48 16.04
C PHE A 181 2.95 -11.87 16.19
N ASN A 182 4.14 -12.08 15.62
CA ASN A 182 4.84 -13.38 15.58
C ASN A 182 3.96 -14.50 14.99
N ILE A 183 3.41 -14.25 13.80
CA ILE A 183 2.53 -15.15 13.03
C ILE A 183 3.03 -15.30 11.61
N ASP A 184 2.54 -16.31 10.88
CA ASP A 184 2.75 -16.47 9.43
C ASP A 184 1.55 -15.92 8.66
N ILE A 185 1.80 -15.15 7.59
CA ILE A 185 0.76 -14.57 6.73
C ILE A 185 1.04 -14.92 5.27
N ASP A 186 0.26 -15.85 4.72
CA ASP A 186 0.44 -16.37 3.36
C ASP A 186 -0.32 -15.60 2.29
N TYR A 187 -1.24 -14.73 2.68
CA TYR A 187 -2.06 -13.97 1.76
C TYR A 187 -2.57 -12.68 2.41
N GLY A 188 -3.02 -11.79 1.56
CA GLY A 188 -3.77 -10.59 1.92
C GLY A 188 -4.92 -10.39 0.94
N PHE A 189 -5.65 -9.29 1.09
CA PHE A 189 -6.81 -9.00 0.25
C PHE A 189 -6.72 -7.61 -0.38
N ALA A 190 -7.14 -7.54 -1.66
CA ALA A 190 -7.49 -6.30 -2.30
C ALA A 190 -9.00 -6.25 -2.47
N GLU A 191 -9.66 -5.38 -1.74
CA GLU A 191 -11.11 -5.30 -1.66
C GLU A 191 -11.67 -4.11 -2.41
N TYR A 192 -12.79 -4.35 -3.09
CA TYR A 192 -13.65 -3.37 -3.76
C TYR A 192 -15.01 -3.37 -3.07
N PRO A 193 -15.12 -2.72 -1.90
CA PRO A 193 -16.29 -2.90 -1.03
C PRO A 193 -17.60 -2.44 -1.67
N LEU A 194 -17.57 -1.39 -2.51
CA LEU A 194 -18.78 -0.91 -3.23
C LEU A 194 -19.29 -1.92 -4.27
N MET A 195 -18.41 -2.82 -4.73
CA MET A 195 -18.72 -3.84 -5.74
C MET A 195 -18.85 -5.24 -5.14
N LYS A 196 -18.62 -5.39 -3.84
CA LYS A 196 -18.62 -6.68 -3.12
C LYS A 196 -17.66 -7.70 -3.74
N VAL A 197 -16.49 -7.24 -4.15
CA VAL A 197 -15.45 -8.07 -4.73
C VAL A 197 -14.20 -8.01 -3.85
N SER A 198 -13.65 -9.17 -3.54
CA SER A 198 -12.39 -9.32 -2.81
C SER A 198 -11.45 -10.24 -3.61
N HIS A 199 -10.26 -9.78 -3.89
CA HIS A 199 -9.20 -10.56 -4.51
C HIS A 199 -8.23 -11.04 -3.44
N LYS A 200 -8.14 -12.35 -3.27
CA LYS A 200 -7.11 -12.97 -2.43
C LYS A 200 -5.79 -12.97 -3.18
N ILE A 201 -4.76 -12.37 -2.59
CA ILE A 201 -3.41 -12.27 -3.15
C ILE A 201 -2.50 -13.16 -2.32
N GLN A 202 -1.94 -14.17 -2.97
CA GLN A 202 -0.98 -15.06 -2.34
C GLN A 202 0.37 -14.37 -2.16
N ILE A 203 0.93 -14.45 -0.96
CA ILE A 203 2.23 -13.84 -0.59
C ILE A 203 3.25 -14.97 -0.47
N ASP A 204 3.88 -15.28 -1.60
CA ASP A 204 4.89 -16.34 -1.69
C ASP A 204 6.31 -15.83 -1.41
N SER A 205 7.28 -16.74 -1.49
CA SER A 205 8.71 -16.45 -1.26
C SER A 205 9.27 -15.46 -2.28
N ASP A 206 8.78 -15.48 -3.51
CA ASP A 206 9.30 -14.62 -4.58
C ASP A 206 8.83 -13.18 -4.38
N LEU A 207 7.54 -12.97 -4.06
CA LEU A 207 7.02 -11.65 -3.69
C LEU A 207 7.71 -11.06 -2.46
N ARG A 208 7.97 -11.89 -1.43
CA ARG A 208 8.71 -11.48 -0.23
C ARG A 208 10.12 -11.01 -0.58
N LYS A 209 10.84 -11.79 -1.38
CA LYS A 209 12.18 -11.46 -1.87
C LYS A 209 12.16 -10.18 -2.69
N ASP A 210 11.16 -10.03 -3.57
CA ASP A 210 11.00 -8.84 -4.40
C ASP A 210 10.75 -7.59 -3.54
N ALA A 211 9.85 -7.65 -2.56
CA ALA A 211 9.57 -6.53 -1.67
C ALA A 211 10.83 -6.06 -0.92
N ILE A 212 11.62 -6.99 -0.37
CA ILE A 212 12.88 -6.71 0.30
C ILE A 212 13.92 -6.13 -0.68
N THR A 213 14.01 -6.69 -1.88
CA THR A 213 14.93 -6.21 -2.92
C THR A 213 14.58 -4.79 -3.35
N LYS A 214 13.29 -4.51 -3.60
CA LYS A 214 12.83 -3.16 -3.96
C LYS A 214 13.10 -2.15 -2.86
N ARG A 215 12.94 -2.55 -1.60
CA ARG A 215 13.30 -1.70 -0.45
C ARG A 215 14.80 -1.38 -0.43
N ALA A 216 15.66 -2.35 -0.70
CA ALA A 216 17.11 -2.14 -0.77
C ALA A 216 17.51 -1.25 -1.97
N GLU A 217 16.88 -1.42 -3.12
CA GLU A 217 17.08 -0.57 -4.30
C GLU A 217 16.68 0.90 -4.02
N MET A 218 15.58 1.12 -3.29
CA MET A 218 15.18 2.46 -2.85
C MET A 218 16.22 3.09 -1.92
N GLU A 219 16.72 2.33 -0.93
CA GLU A 219 17.75 2.82 -0.01
C GLU A 219 19.00 3.27 -0.77
N LYS A 220 19.41 2.51 -1.78
CA LYS A 220 20.54 2.88 -2.64
C LYS A 220 20.30 4.26 -3.28
N ILE A 221 19.12 4.51 -3.84
CA ILE A 221 18.79 5.81 -4.43
C ILE A 221 18.85 6.93 -3.38
N ILE A 222 18.34 6.68 -2.17
CA ILE A 222 18.34 7.67 -1.09
C ILE A 222 19.77 8.03 -0.67
N ILE A 223 20.64 7.04 -0.51
CA ILE A 223 22.03 7.23 -0.10
C ILE A 223 22.86 7.88 -1.21
N GLU A 224 22.79 7.34 -2.43
CA GLU A 224 23.60 7.80 -3.56
C GLU A 224 23.04 9.07 -4.22
N LYS A 225 21.82 9.45 -3.86
CA LYS A 225 21.10 10.64 -4.39
C LYS A 225 20.99 10.64 -5.92
N LYS A 226 20.92 9.46 -6.53
CA LYS A 226 20.81 9.28 -7.97
C LYS A 226 20.03 8.03 -8.33
N VAL A 227 19.51 8.01 -9.54
CA VAL A 227 18.91 6.84 -10.16
C VAL A 227 19.90 6.32 -11.22
N ASP A 228 20.44 5.12 -11.02
CA ASP A 228 21.51 4.54 -11.85
C ASP A 228 21.10 4.13 -13.26
N ARG A 229 19.81 4.08 -13.56
CA ARG A 229 19.29 3.68 -14.87
C ARG A 229 18.56 4.83 -15.53
N GLU A 230 18.80 5.00 -16.84
CA GLU A 230 17.81 5.65 -17.67
C GLU A 230 16.53 4.81 -17.60
N VAL A 231 15.57 5.30 -16.81
CA VAL A 231 14.28 4.64 -16.71
C VAL A 231 13.52 4.96 -17.98
N PRO A 232 13.09 3.94 -18.76
CA PRO A 232 12.24 4.18 -19.91
C PRO A 232 11.00 4.96 -19.45
N VAL A 233 10.84 6.16 -20.00
CA VAL A 233 9.70 6.99 -19.65
C VAL A 233 8.49 6.48 -20.43
N ASP A 234 7.60 5.81 -19.74
CA ASP A 234 6.28 5.49 -20.27
C ASP A 234 5.37 6.72 -20.13
N ILE A 235 5.04 7.36 -21.24
CA ILE A 235 4.18 8.56 -21.27
C ILE A 235 2.84 8.29 -20.57
N LYS A 236 2.26 7.10 -20.75
CA LYS A 236 0.99 6.75 -20.11
C LYS A 236 1.12 6.76 -18.59
N LYS A 237 2.21 6.20 -18.07
CA LYS A 237 2.53 6.26 -16.63
C LYS A 237 2.80 7.70 -16.17
N CYS A 238 3.57 8.47 -16.93
CA CYS A 238 3.87 9.86 -16.57
C CYS A 238 2.63 10.75 -16.52
N ASN A 239 1.66 10.55 -17.41
CA ASN A 239 0.40 11.31 -17.40
C ASN A 239 -0.46 11.06 -16.15
N THR A 240 -0.26 9.95 -15.46
CA THR A 240 -0.96 9.61 -14.20
C THR A 240 -0.07 9.77 -12.97
N CYS A 241 1.16 10.25 -13.14
CA CYS A 241 2.14 10.35 -12.07
C CYS A 241 1.82 11.52 -11.12
N TYR A 242 1.74 11.25 -9.83
CA TYR A 242 1.49 12.27 -8.81
C TYR A 242 2.63 13.28 -8.61
N TYR A 243 3.80 13.02 -9.19
CA TYR A 243 4.96 13.92 -9.22
C TYR A 243 5.15 14.61 -10.57
N GLN A 244 4.22 14.48 -11.53
CA GLN A 244 4.38 14.97 -12.89
C GLN A 244 4.85 16.43 -12.93
N ASP A 245 4.20 17.32 -12.19
CA ASP A 245 4.51 18.75 -12.19
C ASP A 245 5.89 19.07 -11.59
N GLU A 246 6.42 18.21 -10.74
CA GLU A 246 7.70 18.38 -10.08
C GLU A 246 8.83 17.62 -10.77
N CYS A 247 8.49 16.73 -11.73
CA CYS A 247 9.45 15.85 -12.37
C CYS A 247 10.29 16.62 -13.41
N PRO A 248 11.62 16.74 -13.24
CA PRO A 248 12.46 17.45 -14.18
C PRO A 248 12.57 16.76 -15.54
N TYR A 249 12.32 15.45 -15.60
CA TYR A 249 12.33 14.68 -16.84
C TYR A 249 11.08 14.95 -17.67
N TRP A 250 9.95 15.14 -17.05
CA TRP A 250 8.72 15.57 -17.71
C TRP A 250 8.84 17.00 -18.27
N ARG A 251 9.31 17.95 -17.45
CA ARG A 251 9.43 19.36 -17.82
C ARG A 251 10.43 19.65 -18.93
N ARG A 252 11.48 18.83 -19.06
CA ARG A 252 12.55 19.06 -20.04
C ARG A 252 12.23 18.57 -21.43
N GLY A 253 11.07 17.96 -21.66
CA GLY A 253 10.73 17.36 -22.96
C GLY A 253 11.72 16.29 -23.41
N LYS A 254 12.58 15.81 -22.49
CA LYS A 254 13.57 14.75 -22.76
C LYS A 254 12.93 13.36 -22.68
N ILE A 255 11.71 13.28 -23.18
CA ILE A 255 11.10 12.00 -23.49
C ILE A 255 11.61 11.68 -24.89
N GLN A 256 12.70 10.97 -25.00
CA GLN A 256 13.01 10.29 -26.25
C GLN A 256 11.92 9.25 -26.47
N PHE A 257 11.06 9.54 -27.42
CA PHE A 257 10.05 8.60 -27.88
C PHE A 257 10.80 7.43 -28.53
N PHE A 258 10.90 6.31 -27.82
CA PHE A 258 11.16 5.05 -28.50
C PHE A 258 9.82 4.59 -29.08
N VAL A 259 9.68 4.80 -30.40
CA VAL A 259 8.62 4.23 -31.23
C VAL A 259 8.90 2.77 -31.48
#